data_b88f546b8644a38b52a8217d755b4b74
#
_entry.id   b88f546b8644a38b52a8217d755b4b74
#
_cell.length_a   1.000
_cell.length_b   1.000
_cell.length_c   1.000
_cell.angle_alpha   90.00
_cell.angle_beta   90.00
_cell.angle_gamma   90.00
#
_symmetry.space_group_name_H-M   'P 1'
#
loop_
_entity.id
_entity.type
_entity.pdbx_description
1 polymer ?
#
loop_
_entity_poly.entity_id
_entity_poly.type
_entity_poly.pdbx_seq_one_letter_code
_entity_poly.pdbx_strand_id
1 'polypeptide(L)'
;MGRRLLPVVLSTLMLVSGCTSASYDLLETASVAKPRFQDTDPQDFGVNNPHRHDIHGIDVSKWNGDVDWQQVRKSGVSFVFIKATEGSDRIDPKFNDHWRLAAKADILHAPYHFYYFCSTADAQADWFIQNVPKEAVTLPPVLDVEWNPSSPTCKTRPAPMVVRAEMQRFLDRLEKHYGKRPIIYTSVDFHRDNLVGQFKDYHFWVRSVAAHPTKIYEDRRWAFWQYTATGVVPGVTGPTDINVFSGSEKNWKSWVTTASK
;
A
#
# COMPACT_ATOMS: atom_id res chain seq x y z
N MET A 1 -60.25 35.13 -40.66
CA MET A 1 -59.57 33.84 -40.45
C MET A 1 -58.19 34.09 -39.80
N GLY A 2 -58.12 34.09 -38.50
CA GLY A 2 -56.91 34.40 -37.76
C GLY A 2 -56.28 33.12 -37.24
N ARG A 3 -55.05 32.80 -37.69
CA ARG A 3 -54.22 31.68 -37.19
C ARG A 3 -53.49 32.16 -35.93
N ARG A 4 -53.78 31.59 -34.79
CA ARG A 4 -53.02 31.71 -33.53
C ARG A 4 -51.83 30.79 -33.56
N LEU A 5 -50.62 31.35 -33.46
CA LEU A 5 -49.37 30.60 -33.24
C LEU A 5 -49.18 30.40 -31.72
N LEU A 6 -49.08 29.15 -31.28
CA LEU A 6 -48.66 28.80 -29.91
C LEU A 6 -47.10 28.83 -29.82
N PRO A 7 -46.54 29.36 -28.75
CA PRO A 7 -45.09 29.24 -28.53
C PRO A 7 -44.74 27.86 -27.98
N VAL A 8 -43.76 27.20 -28.61
CA VAL A 8 -43.11 26.00 -28.13
C VAL A 8 -42.07 26.39 -27.07
N VAL A 9 -42.34 26.01 -25.82
CA VAL A 9 -41.38 26.16 -24.72
C VAL A 9 -40.42 24.97 -24.80
N LEU A 10 -39.16 25.26 -25.17
CA LEU A 10 -38.09 24.28 -25.18
C LEU A 10 -37.50 24.18 -23.75
N SER A 11 -37.89 23.15 -23.01
CA SER A 11 -37.30 22.83 -21.70
C SER A 11 -35.91 22.23 -21.90
N THR A 12 -34.89 23.05 -21.60
CA THR A 12 -33.51 22.56 -21.56
C THR A 12 -33.28 21.78 -20.25
N LEU A 13 -33.21 20.47 -20.35
CA LEU A 13 -32.86 19.57 -19.24
C LEU A 13 -31.35 19.69 -19.03
N MET A 14 -30.91 20.39 -18.00
CA MET A 14 -29.49 20.37 -17.54
C MET A 14 -29.22 19.03 -16.88
N LEU A 15 -28.46 18.17 -17.55
CA LEU A 15 -27.83 17.00 -16.96
C LEU A 15 -26.68 17.47 -16.05
N VAL A 16 -26.94 17.54 -14.75
CA VAL A 16 -25.87 17.68 -13.75
C VAL A 16 -25.21 16.31 -13.63
N SER A 17 -24.12 16.09 -14.37
CA SER A 17 -23.27 14.91 -14.21
C SER A 17 -22.62 14.96 -12.84
N GLY A 18 -23.05 14.06 -11.95
CA GLY A 18 -22.52 13.93 -10.61
C GLY A 18 -21.09 13.38 -10.59
N CYS A 19 -20.13 14.22 -10.26
CA CYS A 19 -18.78 13.81 -9.84
C CYS A 19 -18.72 13.60 -8.32
N THR A 20 -19.60 12.74 -7.75
CA THR A 20 -19.63 12.53 -6.29
C THR A 20 -19.47 11.07 -5.84
N SER A 21 -19.40 10.09 -6.76
CA SER A 21 -19.40 8.67 -6.37
C SER A 21 -18.07 8.16 -5.80
N ALA A 22 -16.93 8.57 -6.35
CA ALA A 22 -15.63 8.00 -5.96
C ALA A 22 -15.18 8.32 -4.52
N SER A 23 -15.53 9.48 -3.99
CA SER A 23 -15.12 9.87 -2.63
C SER A 23 -15.99 9.24 -1.53
N TYR A 24 -17.25 8.95 -1.81
CA TYR A 24 -18.14 8.26 -0.87
C TYR A 24 -17.77 6.77 -0.75
N ASP A 25 -17.48 6.10 -1.86
CA ASP A 25 -17.08 4.68 -1.90
C ASP A 25 -15.77 4.44 -1.13
N LEU A 26 -14.78 5.34 -1.26
CA LEU A 26 -13.52 5.24 -0.51
C LEU A 26 -13.71 5.41 1.00
N LEU A 27 -14.61 6.29 1.44
CA LEU A 27 -14.88 6.50 2.86
C LEU A 27 -15.66 5.33 3.48
N GLU A 28 -16.56 4.70 2.73
CA GLU A 28 -17.26 3.50 3.16
C GLU A 28 -16.29 2.31 3.25
N THR A 29 -15.43 2.13 2.26
CA THR A 29 -14.38 1.11 2.25
C THR A 29 -13.34 1.33 3.35
N ALA A 30 -13.10 2.59 3.76
CA ALA A 30 -12.23 2.94 4.88
C ALA A 30 -12.85 2.65 6.26
N SER A 31 -14.05 2.05 6.33
CA SER A 31 -14.65 1.62 7.58
C SER A 31 -13.79 0.57 8.29
N VAL A 32 -13.72 0.67 9.63
CA VAL A 32 -12.83 -0.12 10.48
C VAL A 32 -13.63 -1.19 11.22
N ALA A 33 -13.16 -2.42 11.14
CA ALA A 33 -13.65 -3.52 11.98
C ALA A 33 -12.58 -3.87 13.02
N LYS A 34 -12.99 -4.35 14.20
CA LYS A 34 -12.03 -4.81 15.23
C LYS A 34 -11.26 -6.02 14.68
N PRO A 35 -9.92 -6.02 14.76
CA PRO A 35 -9.10 -7.11 14.28
C PRO A 35 -9.32 -8.39 15.09
N ARG A 36 -9.33 -9.54 14.39
CA ARG A 36 -9.49 -10.88 14.96
C ARG A 36 -8.35 -11.78 14.47
N PHE A 37 -7.12 -11.33 14.71
CA PHE A 37 -5.92 -12.05 14.32
C PHE A 37 -5.29 -12.74 15.52
N GLN A 38 -4.51 -13.78 15.24
CA GLN A 38 -3.59 -14.40 16.18
C GLN A 38 -2.17 -14.31 15.64
N ASP A 39 -1.20 -14.75 16.42
CA ASP A 39 0.19 -14.81 16.03
C ASP A 39 0.78 -16.11 16.60
N THR A 40 1.53 -16.87 15.80
CA THR A 40 2.16 -18.11 16.23
C THR A 40 3.45 -17.88 16.99
N ASP A 41 4.09 -16.71 16.83
CA ASP A 41 5.31 -16.31 17.55
C ASP A 41 5.21 -14.83 17.96
N PRO A 42 4.29 -14.50 18.91
CA PRO A 42 3.97 -13.13 19.26
C PRO A 42 5.11 -12.46 20.04
N GLN A 43 5.53 -11.28 19.58
CA GLN A 43 6.48 -10.45 20.28
C GLN A 43 5.78 -9.58 21.33
N ASP A 44 6.34 -9.51 22.55
CA ASP A 44 5.88 -8.56 23.56
C ASP A 44 6.48 -7.16 23.32
N PHE A 45 5.64 -6.23 22.91
CA PHE A 45 5.98 -4.81 22.73
C PHE A 45 5.65 -3.95 23.97
N GLY A 46 5.18 -4.56 25.08
CA GLY A 46 4.81 -3.88 26.31
C GLY A 46 3.69 -2.84 26.09
N VAL A 47 3.94 -1.62 26.56
CA VAL A 47 2.98 -0.51 26.43
C VAL A 47 2.73 -0.07 24.98
N ASN A 48 3.60 -0.44 24.05
CA ASN A 48 3.52 -0.10 22.64
C ASN A 48 2.95 -1.27 21.80
N ASN A 49 2.09 -2.08 22.39
CA ASN A 49 1.46 -3.22 21.72
C ASN A 49 0.73 -2.78 20.44
N PRO A 50 0.96 -3.42 19.28
CA PRO A 50 0.31 -3.08 18.00
C PRO A 50 -1.21 -3.17 18.04
N HIS A 51 -1.80 -4.02 18.91
CA HIS A 51 -3.26 -4.10 19.09
C HIS A 51 -3.92 -2.85 19.69
N ARG A 52 -3.13 -1.82 20.08
CA ARG A 52 -3.66 -0.51 20.49
C ARG A 52 -3.95 0.42 19.31
N HIS A 53 -3.53 0.05 18.12
CA HIS A 53 -3.88 0.75 16.88
C HIS A 53 -5.24 0.29 16.38
N ASP A 54 -6.04 1.22 15.86
CA ASP A 54 -7.39 0.93 15.39
C ASP A 54 -7.39 0.22 14.02
N ILE A 55 -6.38 0.51 13.19
CA ILE A 55 -6.35 0.15 11.79
C ILE A 55 -5.29 -0.91 11.53
N HIS A 56 -5.74 -2.09 11.13
CA HIS A 56 -4.87 -3.21 10.80
C HIS A 56 -4.97 -3.57 9.31
N GLY A 57 -3.87 -4.03 8.77
CA GLY A 57 -3.75 -4.54 7.41
C GLY A 57 -2.82 -5.75 7.35
N ILE A 58 -2.68 -6.27 6.16
CA ILE A 58 -1.72 -7.35 5.85
C ILE A 58 -0.92 -6.97 4.62
N ASP A 59 0.17 -7.67 4.38
CA ASP A 59 0.80 -7.67 3.07
C ASP A 59 0.91 -9.09 2.53
N VAL A 60 0.77 -9.23 1.21
CA VAL A 60 0.66 -10.51 0.54
C VAL A 60 1.45 -10.55 -0.77
N SER A 61 1.86 -11.76 -1.12
CA SER A 61 2.48 -12.10 -2.38
C SER A 61 2.08 -13.51 -2.80
N LYS A 62 2.70 -14.04 -3.84
CA LYS A 62 2.53 -15.45 -4.26
C LYS A 62 2.69 -16.47 -3.14
N TRP A 63 3.44 -16.15 -2.10
CA TRP A 63 3.72 -17.05 -0.99
C TRP A 63 2.51 -17.34 -0.10
N ASN A 64 1.50 -16.46 -0.14
CA ASN A 64 0.26 -16.63 0.60
C ASN A 64 -0.78 -17.50 -0.15
N GLY A 65 -0.47 -17.93 -1.39
CA GLY A 65 -1.33 -18.79 -2.19
C GLY A 65 -2.71 -18.18 -2.49
N ASP A 66 -3.74 -18.99 -2.38
CA ASP A 66 -5.12 -18.51 -2.53
C ASP A 66 -5.64 -17.96 -1.20
N VAL A 67 -6.33 -16.82 -1.26
CA VAL A 67 -6.83 -16.08 -0.10
C VAL A 67 -8.35 -15.92 -0.19
N ASP A 68 -9.05 -16.27 0.88
CA ASP A 68 -10.48 -15.95 1.04
C ASP A 68 -10.62 -14.50 1.54
N TRP A 69 -10.67 -13.56 0.62
CA TRP A 69 -10.71 -12.13 0.89
C TRP A 69 -11.98 -11.71 1.65
N GLN A 70 -13.08 -12.46 1.54
CA GLN A 70 -14.27 -12.17 2.33
C GLN A 70 -14.06 -12.51 3.82
N GLN A 71 -13.36 -13.59 4.12
CA GLN A 71 -12.97 -13.90 5.49
C GLN A 71 -11.93 -12.89 6.01
N VAL A 72 -10.95 -12.54 5.19
CA VAL A 72 -9.95 -11.52 5.52
C VAL A 72 -10.63 -10.19 5.90
N ARG A 73 -11.59 -9.73 5.10
CA ARG A 73 -12.35 -8.50 5.42
C ARG A 73 -13.10 -8.62 6.74
N LYS A 74 -13.79 -9.74 6.97
CA LYS A 74 -14.54 -10.00 8.21
C LYS A 74 -13.65 -10.14 9.44
N SER A 75 -12.36 -10.47 9.26
CA SER A 75 -11.40 -10.57 10.37
C SER A 75 -10.89 -9.21 10.85
N GLY A 76 -11.25 -8.11 10.19
CA GLY A 76 -10.87 -6.76 10.59
C GLY A 76 -9.68 -6.18 9.81
N VAL A 77 -9.31 -6.78 8.68
CA VAL A 77 -8.35 -6.20 7.76
C VAL A 77 -8.97 -5.00 7.05
N SER A 78 -8.36 -3.83 7.22
CA SER A 78 -8.80 -2.56 6.64
C SER A 78 -8.04 -2.20 5.36
N PHE A 79 -6.80 -2.69 5.20
CA PHE A 79 -5.98 -2.44 4.02
C PHE A 79 -5.06 -3.62 3.71
N VAL A 80 -4.58 -3.69 2.48
CA VAL A 80 -3.60 -4.68 2.06
C VAL A 80 -2.55 -4.08 1.12
N PHE A 81 -1.29 -4.44 1.34
CA PHE A 81 -0.22 -4.22 0.38
C PHE A 81 -0.02 -5.51 -0.44
N ILE A 82 -0.08 -5.42 -1.76
CA ILE A 82 -0.04 -6.59 -2.65
C ILE A 82 1.18 -6.50 -3.55
N LYS A 83 2.04 -7.52 -3.51
CA LYS A 83 3.20 -7.60 -4.40
C LYS A 83 2.73 -7.61 -5.84
N ALA A 84 3.19 -6.62 -6.63
CA ALA A 84 2.88 -6.52 -8.03
C ALA A 84 4.05 -6.99 -8.89
N THR A 85 5.22 -6.38 -8.69
CA THR A 85 6.40 -6.63 -9.50
C THR A 85 7.67 -6.71 -8.66
N GLU A 86 8.72 -7.27 -9.27
CA GLU A 86 10.03 -7.43 -8.69
C GLU A 86 11.10 -7.23 -9.77
N GLY A 87 12.09 -6.39 -9.53
CA GLY A 87 13.09 -6.06 -10.52
C GLY A 87 12.47 -5.47 -11.80
N SER A 88 13.12 -5.67 -12.94
CA SER A 88 12.66 -5.12 -14.22
C SER A 88 11.96 -6.13 -15.14
N ASP A 89 11.66 -7.34 -14.66
CA ASP A 89 11.21 -8.45 -15.50
C ASP A 89 10.25 -9.45 -14.85
N ARG A 90 9.92 -9.27 -13.55
CA ARG A 90 9.07 -10.23 -12.83
C ARG A 90 7.77 -9.60 -12.37
N ILE A 91 6.66 -10.31 -12.64
CA ILE A 91 5.34 -10.05 -12.05
C ILE A 91 5.10 -11.10 -10.98
N ASP A 92 4.51 -10.71 -9.86
CA ASP A 92 4.01 -11.69 -8.89
C ASP A 92 2.84 -12.46 -9.52
N PRO A 93 2.91 -13.80 -9.63
CA PRO A 93 1.89 -14.58 -10.34
C PRO A 93 0.53 -14.54 -9.68
N LYS A 94 0.43 -14.11 -8.42
CA LYS A 94 -0.85 -13.94 -7.70
C LYS A 94 -1.35 -12.50 -7.68
N PHE A 95 -0.60 -11.55 -8.23
CA PHE A 95 -0.97 -10.13 -8.20
C PHE A 95 -2.38 -9.86 -8.70
N ASN A 96 -2.71 -10.30 -9.90
CA ASN A 96 -4.01 -10.02 -10.52
C ASN A 96 -5.18 -10.63 -9.72
N ASP A 97 -5.00 -11.83 -9.19
CA ASP A 97 -6.03 -12.47 -8.37
C ASP A 97 -6.21 -11.76 -7.03
N HIS A 98 -5.14 -11.50 -6.29
CA HIS A 98 -5.20 -10.76 -5.05
C HIS A 98 -5.80 -9.36 -5.26
N TRP A 99 -5.34 -8.65 -6.30
CA TRP A 99 -5.81 -7.32 -6.64
C TRP A 99 -7.33 -7.26 -6.87
N ARG A 100 -7.80 -8.09 -7.77
CA ARG A 100 -9.22 -8.17 -8.12
C ARG A 100 -10.10 -8.63 -6.96
N LEU A 101 -9.64 -9.63 -6.19
CA LEU A 101 -10.43 -10.22 -5.11
C LEU A 101 -10.44 -9.36 -3.84
N ALA A 102 -9.36 -8.65 -3.51
CA ALA A 102 -9.31 -7.67 -2.44
C ALA A 102 -10.27 -6.50 -2.74
N ALA A 103 -10.26 -5.99 -3.98
CA ALA A 103 -11.21 -4.98 -4.43
C ALA A 103 -12.68 -5.45 -4.28
N LYS A 104 -12.98 -6.69 -4.70
CA LYS A 104 -14.32 -7.28 -4.57
C LYS A 104 -14.77 -7.48 -3.11
N ALA A 105 -13.83 -7.56 -2.18
CA ALA A 105 -14.08 -7.66 -0.75
C ALA A 105 -14.09 -6.29 -0.04
N ASP A 106 -14.08 -5.17 -0.79
CA ASP A 106 -14.05 -3.81 -0.27
C ASP A 106 -12.87 -3.56 0.69
N ILE A 107 -11.69 -4.12 0.37
CA ILE A 107 -10.45 -3.85 1.10
C ILE A 107 -9.63 -2.83 0.32
N LEU A 108 -9.25 -1.72 0.99
CA LEU A 108 -8.33 -0.76 0.41
C LEU A 108 -6.97 -1.42 0.15
N HIS A 109 -6.42 -1.20 -1.04
CA HIS A 109 -5.22 -1.93 -1.45
C HIS A 109 -4.23 -1.03 -2.19
N ALA A 110 -2.95 -1.35 -2.02
CA ALA A 110 -1.84 -0.72 -2.74
C ALA A 110 -0.94 -1.78 -3.37
N PRO A 111 -0.45 -1.54 -4.58
CA PRO A 111 0.55 -2.40 -5.19
C PRO A 111 1.93 -2.07 -4.64
N TYR A 112 2.78 -3.07 -4.40
CA TYR A 112 4.17 -2.83 -4.08
C TYR A 112 5.13 -3.42 -5.09
N HIS A 113 6.28 -2.75 -5.26
CA HIS A 113 7.39 -3.15 -6.10
C HIS A 113 8.59 -3.54 -5.24
N PHE A 114 9.07 -4.77 -5.36
CA PHE A 114 10.29 -5.24 -4.71
C PHE A 114 11.51 -4.83 -5.55
N TYR A 115 12.30 -3.88 -5.03
CA TYR A 115 13.37 -3.24 -5.79
C TYR A 115 14.68 -4.04 -5.77
N TYR A 116 15.30 -4.17 -6.93
CA TYR A 116 16.64 -4.74 -7.09
C TYR A 116 17.67 -3.74 -7.59
N PHE A 117 18.82 -3.63 -6.90
CA PHE A 117 19.91 -2.73 -7.29
C PHE A 117 20.80 -3.30 -8.42
N CYS A 118 20.34 -4.29 -9.16
CA CYS A 118 21.00 -4.86 -10.33
C CYS A 118 20.38 -4.41 -11.66
N SER A 119 19.31 -3.63 -11.61
CA SER A 119 18.71 -2.95 -12.76
C SER A 119 18.42 -1.50 -12.43
N THR A 120 18.28 -0.66 -13.45
CA THR A 120 18.08 0.77 -13.28
C THR A 120 16.68 1.09 -12.75
N ALA A 121 16.54 2.22 -12.05
CA ALA A 121 15.26 2.73 -11.59
C ALA A 121 14.25 2.93 -12.73
N ASP A 122 14.72 3.39 -13.90
CA ASP A 122 13.87 3.58 -15.06
C ASP A 122 13.26 2.27 -15.56
N ALA A 123 14.07 1.23 -15.72
CA ALA A 123 13.60 -0.06 -16.19
C ALA A 123 12.57 -0.69 -15.20
N GLN A 124 12.82 -0.57 -13.90
CA GLN A 124 11.92 -1.08 -12.87
C GLN A 124 10.62 -0.27 -12.81
N ALA A 125 10.69 1.05 -12.92
CA ALA A 125 9.51 1.91 -12.94
C ALA A 125 8.65 1.67 -14.20
N ASP A 126 9.29 1.50 -15.37
CA ASP A 126 8.57 1.14 -16.60
C ASP A 126 7.85 -0.20 -16.46
N TRP A 127 8.54 -1.19 -15.90
CA TRP A 127 7.97 -2.51 -15.65
C TRP A 127 6.76 -2.46 -14.71
N PHE A 128 6.88 -1.72 -13.60
CA PHE A 128 5.77 -1.53 -12.66
C PHE A 128 4.58 -0.83 -13.33
N ILE A 129 4.81 0.28 -14.03
CA ILE A 129 3.78 1.08 -14.71
C ILE A 129 3.05 0.27 -15.78
N GLN A 130 3.76 -0.59 -16.53
CA GLN A 130 3.15 -1.45 -17.54
C GLN A 130 2.23 -2.53 -16.97
N ASN A 131 2.49 -2.97 -15.73
CA ASN A 131 1.80 -4.11 -15.15
C ASN A 131 0.79 -3.74 -14.04
N VAL A 132 0.75 -2.48 -13.61
CA VAL A 132 -0.17 -2.01 -12.57
C VAL A 132 -1.12 -0.96 -13.15
N PRO A 133 -2.41 -1.26 -13.35
CA PRO A 133 -3.38 -0.32 -13.90
C PRO A 133 -3.55 0.92 -13.01
N LYS A 134 -3.42 2.12 -13.59
CA LYS A 134 -3.50 3.40 -12.87
C LYS A 134 -4.86 3.60 -12.18
N GLU A 135 -5.92 3.29 -12.89
CA GLU A 135 -7.31 3.56 -12.46
C GLU A 135 -7.74 2.70 -11.28
N ALA A 136 -7.07 1.57 -11.07
CA ALA A 136 -7.39 0.63 -10.01
C ALA A 136 -6.62 0.89 -8.70
N VAL A 137 -5.65 1.82 -8.69
CA VAL A 137 -4.82 2.10 -7.51
C VAL A 137 -5.60 2.95 -6.50
N THR A 138 -6.05 2.34 -5.40
CA THR A 138 -6.82 3.02 -4.35
C THR A 138 -5.93 3.72 -3.33
N LEU A 139 -4.87 3.06 -2.86
CA LEU A 139 -3.84 3.65 -2.00
C LEU A 139 -2.56 3.93 -2.81
N PRO A 140 -1.66 4.82 -2.35
CA PRO A 140 -0.41 5.10 -3.04
C PRO A 140 0.41 3.84 -3.31
N PRO A 141 1.07 3.72 -4.47
CA PRO A 141 1.98 2.59 -4.74
C PRO A 141 3.14 2.58 -3.75
N VAL A 142 3.74 1.42 -3.53
CA VAL A 142 4.81 1.24 -2.56
C VAL A 142 6.11 0.86 -3.26
N LEU A 143 7.19 1.54 -2.89
CA LEU A 143 8.56 1.13 -3.17
C LEU A 143 9.08 0.33 -1.99
N ASP A 144 9.30 -0.97 -2.19
CA ASP A 144 9.86 -1.88 -1.22
C ASP A 144 11.37 -2.00 -1.42
N VAL A 145 12.14 -1.43 -0.47
CA VAL A 145 13.61 -1.41 -0.49
C VAL A 145 14.18 -2.06 0.75
N GLU A 146 14.83 -3.18 0.51
CA GLU A 146 15.53 -3.93 1.52
C GLU A 146 16.76 -4.67 0.93
N TRP A 147 17.71 -5.06 1.78
CA TRP A 147 18.80 -5.91 1.32
C TRP A 147 18.29 -7.35 1.15
N ASN A 148 18.58 -7.93 0.00
CA ASN A 148 18.24 -9.32 -0.27
C ASN A 148 19.50 -10.20 -0.42
N PRO A 149 20.16 -10.59 0.67
CA PRO A 149 21.38 -11.39 0.63
C PRO A 149 21.14 -12.80 0.09
N SER A 150 19.91 -13.28 0.16
CA SER A 150 19.51 -14.62 -0.30
C SER A 150 19.15 -14.67 -1.78
N SER A 151 19.07 -13.51 -2.48
CA SER A 151 18.76 -13.48 -3.89
C SER A 151 19.77 -14.30 -4.71
N PRO A 152 19.31 -15.21 -5.56
CA PRO A 152 20.22 -15.94 -6.45
C PRO A 152 20.76 -15.08 -7.58
N THR A 153 20.11 -13.97 -7.91
CA THR A 153 20.38 -13.17 -9.11
C THR A 153 20.92 -11.76 -8.81
N CYS A 154 20.60 -11.19 -7.64
CA CYS A 154 21.02 -9.82 -7.29
C CYS A 154 21.34 -9.69 -5.80
N LYS A 155 22.60 -9.54 -5.47
CA LYS A 155 23.11 -9.28 -4.11
C LYS A 155 23.86 -7.95 -4.01
N THR A 156 23.73 -7.12 -5.03
CA THR A 156 24.46 -5.84 -5.13
C THR A 156 24.00 -4.88 -4.04
N ARG A 157 24.96 -4.24 -3.37
CA ARG A 157 24.76 -3.18 -2.38
C ARG A 157 25.54 -1.95 -2.82
N PRO A 158 24.95 -1.04 -3.60
CA PRO A 158 25.62 0.17 -4.04
C PRO A 158 25.91 1.12 -2.87
N ALA A 159 26.77 2.09 -3.10
CA ALA A 159 27.00 3.17 -2.11
C ALA A 159 25.68 3.92 -1.82
N PRO A 160 25.47 4.41 -0.57
CA PRO A 160 24.23 5.04 -0.15
C PRO A 160 23.76 6.21 -1.04
N MET A 161 24.69 6.96 -1.62
CA MET A 161 24.37 8.05 -2.55
C MET A 161 23.72 7.50 -3.84
N VAL A 162 24.22 6.40 -4.38
CA VAL A 162 23.66 5.74 -5.57
C VAL A 162 22.28 5.17 -5.25
N VAL A 163 22.14 4.46 -4.11
CA VAL A 163 20.87 3.92 -3.63
C VAL A 163 19.81 5.02 -3.58
N ARG A 164 20.11 6.14 -2.94
CA ARG A 164 19.14 7.25 -2.81
C ARG A 164 18.79 7.90 -4.15
N ALA A 165 19.76 8.05 -5.04
CA ALA A 165 19.50 8.61 -6.37
C ALA A 165 18.58 7.72 -7.21
N GLU A 166 18.81 6.40 -7.20
CA GLU A 166 17.96 5.43 -7.89
C GLU A 166 16.55 5.37 -7.27
N MET A 167 16.45 5.36 -5.94
CA MET A 167 15.16 5.42 -5.25
C MET A 167 14.38 6.68 -5.63
N GLN A 168 15.00 7.86 -5.57
CA GLN A 168 14.33 9.13 -5.91
C GLN A 168 13.80 9.08 -7.36
N ARG A 169 14.61 8.59 -8.30
CA ARG A 169 14.23 8.47 -9.70
C ARG A 169 13.02 7.54 -9.89
N PHE A 170 12.98 6.41 -9.21
CA PHE A 170 11.84 5.49 -9.23
C PHE A 170 10.59 6.15 -8.64
N LEU A 171 10.70 6.77 -7.46
CA LEU A 171 9.62 7.43 -6.75
C LEU A 171 9.00 8.56 -7.59
N ASP A 172 9.83 9.43 -8.19
CA ASP A 172 9.38 10.54 -9.04
C ASP A 172 8.59 10.03 -10.26
N ARG A 173 9.01 8.92 -10.85
CA ARG A 173 8.31 8.31 -11.99
C ARG A 173 6.95 7.77 -11.60
N LEU A 174 6.86 7.09 -10.46
CA LEU A 174 5.60 6.58 -9.95
C LEU A 174 4.65 7.72 -9.56
N GLU A 175 5.15 8.73 -8.83
CA GLU A 175 4.35 9.89 -8.43
C GLU A 175 3.79 10.61 -9.67
N LYS A 176 4.63 10.83 -10.70
CA LYS A 176 4.20 11.44 -11.96
C LYS A 176 3.12 10.62 -12.68
N HIS A 177 3.26 9.29 -12.69
CA HIS A 177 2.32 8.42 -13.40
C HIS A 177 0.99 8.27 -12.65
N TYR A 178 1.05 7.92 -11.36
CA TYR A 178 -0.15 7.62 -10.57
C TYR A 178 -0.82 8.87 -9.98
N GLY A 179 -0.13 10.00 -9.93
CA GLY A 179 -0.64 11.22 -9.28
C GLY A 179 -0.69 11.11 -7.76
N LYS A 180 -0.05 10.10 -7.18
CA LYS A 180 0.01 9.81 -5.75
C LYS A 180 1.45 9.64 -5.33
N ARG A 181 1.85 10.32 -4.23
CA ARG A 181 3.20 10.18 -3.68
C ARG A 181 3.39 8.78 -3.12
N PRO A 182 4.35 7.98 -3.63
CA PRO A 182 4.54 6.60 -3.18
C PRO A 182 4.90 6.49 -1.70
N ILE A 183 4.61 5.33 -1.11
CA ILE A 183 5.07 4.94 0.22
C ILE A 183 6.41 4.22 0.07
N ILE A 184 7.32 4.39 1.04
CA ILE A 184 8.58 3.66 1.10
C ILE A 184 8.46 2.59 2.18
N TYR A 185 8.54 1.30 1.79
CA TYR A 185 8.77 0.21 2.73
C TYR A 185 10.26 -0.04 2.89
N THR A 186 10.69 -0.36 4.12
CA THR A 186 12.10 -0.66 4.38
C THR A 186 12.31 -1.56 5.59
N SER A 187 13.38 -2.37 5.53
CA SER A 187 13.91 -3.12 6.66
C SER A 187 14.86 -2.28 7.52
N VAL A 188 15.14 -2.78 8.73
CA VAL A 188 15.99 -2.08 9.72
C VAL A 188 17.40 -1.82 9.19
N ASP A 189 18.03 -2.83 8.63
CA ASP A 189 19.39 -2.75 8.12
C ASP A 189 19.51 -1.83 6.90
N PHE A 190 18.55 -1.93 5.97
CA PHE A 190 18.54 -1.05 4.80
C PHE A 190 18.35 0.42 5.19
N HIS A 191 17.42 0.70 6.11
CA HIS A 191 17.20 2.05 6.62
C HIS A 191 18.45 2.61 7.28
N ARG A 192 19.09 1.87 8.19
CA ARG A 192 20.32 2.29 8.86
C ARG A 192 21.43 2.62 7.85
N ASP A 193 21.58 1.80 6.82
CA ASP A 193 22.67 1.92 5.86
C ASP A 193 22.43 3.07 4.86
N ASN A 194 21.16 3.42 4.55
CA ASN A 194 20.87 4.30 3.41
C ASN A 194 19.92 5.47 3.72
N LEU A 195 19.00 5.38 4.69
CA LEU A 195 17.83 6.25 4.75
C LEU A 195 17.76 7.16 5.98
N VAL A 196 18.71 7.06 6.92
CA VAL A 196 18.75 7.93 8.10
C VAL A 196 18.76 9.40 7.68
N GLY A 197 17.76 10.18 8.13
CA GLY A 197 17.59 11.59 7.81
C GLY A 197 17.15 11.92 6.37
N GLN A 198 16.88 10.90 5.53
CA GLN A 198 16.53 11.05 4.12
C GLN A 198 15.02 10.87 3.88
N PHE A 199 14.50 11.31 2.74
CA PHE A 199 13.10 11.11 2.28
C PHE A 199 12.04 11.53 3.31
N LYS A 200 12.25 12.66 4.00
CA LYS A 200 11.39 13.13 5.11
C LYS A 200 9.96 13.44 4.70
N ASP A 201 9.73 13.74 3.42
CA ASP A 201 8.43 14.09 2.87
C ASP A 201 7.62 12.89 2.38
N TYR A 202 8.18 11.67 2.51
CA TYR A 202 7.50 10.43 2.15
C TYR A 202 6.89 9.75 3.36
N HIS A 203 5.79 9.05 3.16
CA HIS A 203 5.27 8.11 4.15
C HIS A 203 6.13 6.85 4.18
N PHE A 204 6.40 6.37 5.39
CA PHE A 204 7.15 5.13 5.58
C PHE A 204 6.26 4.02 6.10
N TRP A 205 6.44 2.84 5.52
CA TRP A 205 6.03 1.56 6.03
C TRP A 205 7.30 0.84 6.51
N VAL A 206 7.41 0.64 7.82
CA VAL A 206 8.63 0.13 8.44
C VAL A 206 8.44 -1.29 8.96
N ARG A 207 9.42 -2.15 8.71
CA ARG A 207 9.46 -3.49 9.28
C ARG A 207 10.17 -3.45 10.64
N SER A 208 9.48 -3.86 11.70
CA SER A 208 10.09 -3.99 13.03
C SER A 208 9.36 -5.05 13.84
N VAL A 209 9.80 -6.30 13.73
CA VAL A 209 9.14 -7.46 14.36
C VAL A 209 9.69 -7.79 15.76
N ALA A 210 10.80 -7.18 16.18
CA ALA A 210 11.45 -7.45 17.47
C ALA A 210 11.32 -6.31 18.47
N ALA A 211 11.04 -5.09 18.02
CA ALA A 211 10.90 -3.91 18.88
C ALA A 211 9.97 -2.87 18.23
N HIS A 212 9.41 -1.97 19.05
CA HIS A 212 8.59 -0.89 18.53
C HIS A 212 9.40 0.06 17.64
N PRO A 213 8.86 0.55 16.49
CA PRO A 213 9.60 1.38 15.54
C PRO A 213 10.30 2.60 16.13
N THR A 214 9.74 3.24 17.15
CA THR A 214 10.37 4.40 17.80
C THR A 214 11.72 4.10 18.46
N LYS A 215 12.02 2.83 18.75
CA LYS A 215 13.32 2.40 19.29
C LYS A 215 14.34 2.05 18.21
N ILE A 216 13.87 1.81 16.99
CA ILE A 216 14.70 1.30 15.89
C ILE A 216 14.90 2.36 14.82
N TYR A 217 13.86 3.14 14.54
CA TYR A 217 13.83 4.20 13.54
C TYR A 217 13.67 5.56 14.23
N GLU A 218 14.59 5.91 15.13
CA GLU A 218 14.50 7.09 16.00
C GLU A 218 14.37 8.42 15.25
N ASP A 219 14.92 8.49 14.03
CA ASP A 219 14.87 9.67 13.15
C ASP A 219 13.58 9.75 12.30
N ARG A 220 12.71 8.74 12.40
CA ARG A 220 11.64 8.51 11.43
C ARG A 220 10.24 8.57 12.03
N ARG A 221 9.39 9.39 11.41
CA ARG A 221 7.94 9.19 11.50
C ARG A 221 7.54 8.08 10.54
N TRP A 222 6.74 7.14 11.00
CA TRP A 222 6.20 6.06 10.20
C TRP A 222 4.68 6.18 10.06
N ALA A 223 4.14 5.78 8.93
CA ALA A 223 2.70 5.70 8.68
C ALA A 223 2.18 4.27 8.90
N PHE A 224 2.97 3.27 8.50
CA PHE A 224 2.64 1.86 8.63
C PHE A 224 3.78 1.12 9.31
N TRP A 225 3.42 0.12 10.10
CA TRP A 225 4.36 -0.73 10.80
C TRP A 225 3.99 -2.21 10.59
N GLN A 226 4.89 -2.97 9.96
CA GLN A 226 4.84 -4.43 9.88
C GLN A 226 5.45 -4.98 11.16
N TYR A 227 4.60 -5.52 12.04
CA TYR A 227 4.98 -5.90 13.40
C TYR A 227 5.16 -7.39 13.61
N THR A 228 4.69 -8.22 12.70
CA THR A 228 4.90 -9.68 12.71
C THR A 228 4.93 -10.24 11.29
N ALA A 229 5.63 -11.37 11.14
CA ALA A 229 5.64 -12.20 9.94
C ALA A 229 5.06 -13.60 10.20
N THR A 230 4.49 -13.83 11.40
CA THR A 230 3.95 -15.11 11.85
C THR A 230 2.48 -15.02 12.24
N GLY A 231 1.81 -13.97 11.76
CA GLY A 231 0.41 -13.75 12.01
C GLY A 231 -0.51 -14.84 11.44
N VAL A 232 -1.63 -15.07 12.12
CA VAL A 232 -2.69 -15.98 11.68
C VAL A 232 -3.94 -15.15 11.41
N VAL A 233 -4.26 -15.02 10.13
CA VAL A 233 -5.37 -14.20 9.65
C VAL A 233 -6.43 -15.11 9.04
N PRO A 234 -7.69 -15.09 9.53
CA PRO A 234 -8.76 -15.87 8.93
C PRO A 234 -8.90 -15.56 7.43
N GLY A 235 -8.88 -16.61 6.60
CA GLY A 235 -8.92 -16.49 5.15
C GLY A 235 -7.55 -16.55 4.45
N VAL A 236 -6.45 -16.52 5.20
CA VAL A 236 -5.10 -16.74 4.67
C VAL A 236 -4.55 -18.06 5.20
N THR A 237 -3.93 -18.84 4.32
CA THR A 237 -3.27 -20.10 4.71
C THR A 237 -1.80 -19.84 5.01
N GLY A 238 -1.36 -20.25 6.21
CA GLY A 238 0.04 -20.09 6.65
C GLY A 238 0.34 -18.72 7.28
N PRO A 239 1.62 -18.50 7.62
CA PRO A 239 2.06 -17.25 8.24
C PRO A 239 1.80 -16.03 7.35
N THR A 240 1.39 -14.94 7.98
CA THR A 240 1.01 -13.71 7.29
C THR A 240 1.66 -12.52 7.96
N ASP A 241 2.20 -11.62 7.14
CA ASP A 241 2.70 -10.33 7.60
C ASP A 241 1.52 -9.45 8.01
N ILE A 242 1.52 -8.97 9.27
CA ILE A 242 0.46 -8.08 9.77
C ILE A 242 1.02 -6.70 10.04
N ASN A 243 0.21 -5.71 9.67
CA ASN A 243 0.55 -4.31 9.68
C ASN A 243 -0.45 -3.49 10.50
N VAL A 244 0.00 -2.34 11.02
CA VAL A 244 -0.86 -1.33 11.61
C VAL A 244 -0.59 0.04 10.98
N PHE A 245 -1.63 0.87 10.93
CA PHE A 245 -1.50 2.30 10.64
C PHE A 245 -1.27 3.07 11.94
N SER A 246 -0.39 4.08 11.94
CA SER A 246 0.05 4.81 13.14
C SER A 246 -1.00 5.74 13.75
N GLY A 247 -2.11 5.99 13.07
CA GLY A 247 -3.13 6.94 13.48
C GLY A 247 -4.42 6.31 13.99
N SER A 248 -5.31 7.15 14.50
CA SER A 248 -6.68 6.77 14.83
C SER A 248 -7.52 6.51 13.56
N GLU A 249 -8.74 5.99 13.74
CA GLU A 249 -9.71 5.83 12.64
C GLU A 249 -9.98 7.17 11.91
N LYS A 250 -10.09 8.27 12.65
CA LYS A 250 -10.24 9.61 12.06
C LYS A 250 -9.04 9.99 11.20
N ASN A 251 -7.83 9.74 11.69
CA ASN A 251 -6.60 9.99 10.94
C ASN A 251 -6.53 9.13 9.68
N TRP A 252 -6.94 7.85 9.78
CA TRP A 252 -7.01 6.93 8.66
C TRP A 252 -7.92 7.45 7.54
N LYS A 253 -9.18 7.78 7.86
CA LYS A 253 -10.14 8.33 6.89
C LYS A 253 -9.63 9.60 6.22
N SER A 254 -9.02 10.50 6.99
CA SER A 254 -8.38 11.71 6.45
C SER A 254 -7.22 11.39 5.54
N TRP A 255 -6.34 10.46 5.96
CA TRP A 255 -5.17 10.05 5.19
C TRP A 255 -5.58 9.38 3.86
N VAL A 256 -6.53 8.45 3.87
CA VAL A 256 -7.05 7.80 2.65
C VAL A 256 -7.57 8.85 1.68
N THR A 257 -8.39 9.80 2.14
CA THR A 257 -8.95 10.86 1.30
C THR A 257 -7.86 11.76 0.69
N THR A 258 -6.79 12.05 1.44
CA THR A 258 -5.69 12.91 0.97
C THR A 258 -4.73 12.15 0.05
N ALA A 259 -4.38 10.93 0.41
CA ALA A 259 -3.47 10.09 -0.36
C ALA A 259 -4.07 9.55 -1.67
N SER A 260 -5.41 9.59 -1.79
CA SER A 260 -6.13 9.17 -3.00
C SER A 260 -6.25 10.29 -4.05
N LYS A 261 -5.86 11.50 -3.71
CA LYS A 261 -5.82 12.67 -4.61
C LYS A 261 -4.45 12.83 -5.23
#